data_75bad922d28e9a8534216695502772c4
#
_entry.id   75bad922d28e9a8534216695502772c4
#
_cell.length_a   1.000
_cell.length_b   1.000
_cell.length_c   1.000
_cell.angle_alpha   90.00
_cell.angle_beta   90.00
_cell.angle_gamma   90.00
#
_symmetry.space_group_name_H-M   'P 1'
#
loop_
_entity.id
_entity.type
_entity.pdbx_description
1 polymer ?
#
loop_
_entity_poly.entity_id
_entity_poly.type
_entity_poly.pdbx_seq_one_letter_code
_entity_poly.pdbx_strand_id
1 'polypeptide(L)'
;MELLNDVIIQCEECDCEECGNNIKYRISGYEYPVGCFNYEDNEIHGANMGIVYQIEFNEESIASFLPQVEENIYRILNDKRFVYQFTPGEFEEVVEEVFKRQGFQTRLTPQTRDGGKDIITTKSILGRPVMFLIECKRYNEMNKIGVDIVRALYGVQTAERANKAIIVTSSYFTEDAQRFAEQQKTLIDLFDIDDLIKLMENSIQNEQGNF
;
A
#
# COMPACT_ATOMS: atom_id res chain seq x y z
N MET A 1 -19.21 5.30 -20.60
CA MET A 1 -18.48 6.52 -20.20
C MET A 1 -18.83 6.71 -18.74
N GLU A 2 -18.13 5.95 -17.89
CA GLU A 2 -18.39 5.88 -16.46
C GLU A 2 -17.64 7.01 -15.76
N LEU A 3 -18.35 7.61 -14.83
CA LEU A 3 -17.91 8.79 -14.09
C LEU A 3 -16.70 8.43 -13.23
N LEU A 4 -15.60 9.08 -13.50
CA LEU A 4 -14.45 9.17 -12.60
C LEU A 4 -14.96 9.67 -11.25
N ASN A 5 -14.49 9.08 -10.17
CA ASN A 5 -14.87 9.53 -8.83
C ASN A 5 -14.40 10.96 -8.61
N ASP A 6 -15.38 11.87 -8.44
CA ASP A 6 -15.10 13.24 -8.04
C ASP A 6 -14.50 13.24 -6.65
N VAL A 7 -13.25 13.57 -6.53
CA VAL A 7 -12.63 13.84 -5.24
C VAL A 7 -12.76 15.33 -4.97
N ILE A 8 -13.61 15.71 -4.03
CA ILE A 8 -13.69 17.08 -3.53
C ILE A 8 -12.45 17.30 -2.67
N ILE A 9 -11.49 18.07 -3.18
CA ILE A 9 -10.21 18.29 -2.52
C ILE A 9 -10.31 19.38 -1.48
N GLN A 10 -11.10 20.43 -1.75
CA GLN A 10 -11.27 21.54 -0.81
C GLN A 10 -12.55 22.33 -1.09
N CYS A 11 -13.28 22.65 -0.04
CA CYS A 11 -14.38 23.62 -0.07
C CYS A 11 -14.17 24.57 1.10
N GLU A 12 -13.82 25.82 0.83
CA GLU A 12 -13.58 26.84 1.85
C GLU A 12 -14.42 28.09 1.59
N GLU A 13 -14.70 28.77 2.69
CA GLU A 13 -15.29 30.12 2.70
C GLU A 13 -14.25 31.09 3.27
N CYS A 14 -14.04 32.19 2.59
CA CYS A 14 -13.23 33.29 3.10
C CYS A 14 -13.88 34.63 2.76
N ASP A 15 -13.62 35.61 3.58
CA ASP A 15 -14.06 36.98 3.30
C ASP A 15 -12.95 37.73 2.56
N CYS A 16 -13.32 38.47 1.50
CA CYS A 16 -12.39 39.31 0.77
C CYS A 16 -11.89 40.45 1.67
N GLU A 17 -10.61 40.56 1.86
CA GLU A 17 -10.00 41.62 2.69
C GLU A 17 -10.24 43.03 2.15
N GLU A 18 -10.44 43.19 0.83
CA GLU A 18 -10.65 44.50 0.20
C GLU A 18 -12.11 44.94 0.21
N CYS A 19 -13.08 44.05 -0.04
CA CYS A 19 -14.49 44.40 -0.20
C CYS A 19 -15.44 43.75 0.80
N GLY A 20 -14.95 42.82 1.62
CA GLY A 20 -15.74 42.12 2.62
C GLY A 20 -16.75 41.09 2.07
N ASN A 21 -16.72 40.80 0.77
CA ASN A 21 -17.59 39.81 0.19
C ASN A 21 -17.18 38.40 0.61
N ASN A 22 -18.17 37.58 0.93
CA ASN A 22 -17.93 36.16 1.20
C ASN A 22 -17.65 35.42 -0.12
N ILE A 23 -16.49 34.81 -0.21
CA ILE A 23 -16.02 34.04 -1.35
C ILE A 23 -16.09 32.57 -0.99
N LYS A 24 -16.87 31.80 -1.74
CA LYS A 24 -16.91 30.34 -1.65
C LYS A 24 -16.21 29.75 -2.86
N TYR A 25 -15.28 28.84 -2.63
CA TYR A 25 -14.67 28.12 -3.71
C TYR A 25 -14.66 26.61 -3.45
N ARG A 26 -14.84 25.88 -4.54
CA ARG A 26 -14.73 24.42 -4.55
C ARG A 26 -13.67 24.04 -5.57
N ILE A 27 -12.75 23.21 -5.13
CA ILE A 27 -11.73 22.62 -5.98
C ILE A 27 -12.07 21.13 -6.08
N SER A 28 -12.36 20.67 -7.29
CA SER A 28 -12.63 19.28 -7.61
C SER A 28 -11.50 18.76 -8.49
N GLY A 29 -10.96 17.60 -8.18
CA GLY A 29 -9.94 16.95 -8.98
C GLY A 29 -10.29 15.49 -9.23
N TYR A 30 -9.74 14.95 -10.31
CA TYR A 30 -9.91 13.56 -10.70
C TYR A 30 -8.55 12.89 -10.67
N GLU A 31 -8.53 11.64 -10.24
CA GLU A 31 -7.32 10.83 -10.24
C GLU A 31 -7.35 9.88 -11.44
N TYR A 32 -6.49 10.15 -12.44
CA TYR A 32 -6.32 9.23 -13.58
C TYR A 32 -4.96 9.43 -14.28
N PRO A 33 -4.10 8.39 -14.35
CA PRO A 33 -4.20 7.13 -13.59
C PRO A 33 -4.00 7.37 -12.09
N VAL A 34 -4.37 6.42 -11.24
CA VAL A 34 -4.19 6.51 -9.78
C VAL A 34 -2.77 6.97 -9.46
N GLY A 35 -2.64 7.99 -8.62
CA GLY A 35 -1.37 8.67 -8.34
C GLY A 35 -1.05 9.85 -9.28
N CYS A 36 -1.86 10.10 -10.32
CA CYS A 36 -1.76 11.30 -11.15
C CYS A 36 -3.01 12.15 -10.96
N PHE A 37 -2.86 13.24 -10.24
CA PHE A 37 -3.94 14.22 -10.06
C PHE A 37 -4.16 14.99 -11.36
N ASN A 38 -5.36 14.88 -11.93
CA ASN A 38 -5.81 15.71 -13.04
C ASN A 38 -6.88 16.69 -12.54
N TYR A 39 -6.80 17.89 -12.98
CA TYR A 39 -7.54 19.04 -12.51
C TYR A 39 -8.56 19.46 -13.56
N GLU A 40 -9.85 19.43 -13.27
CA GLU A 40 -10.82 19.79 -14.30
C GLU A 40 -11.85 20.85 -13.94
N ASP A 41 -12.23 21.06 -12.66
CA ASP A 41 -13.28 22.04 -12.35
C ASP A 41 -13.03 22.86 -11.09
N ASN A 42 -13.16 24.19 -11.26
CA ASN A 42 -13.17 25.14 -10.16
C ASN A 42 -14.49 25.91 -10.17
N GLU A 43 -15.25 25.82 -9.08
CA GLU A 43 -16.40 26.70 -8.86
C GLU A 43 -16.02 27.78 -7.85
N ILE A 44 -16.19 29.05 -8.26
CA ILE A 44 -16.00 30.22 -7.39
C ILE A 44 -17.26 31.05 -7.39
N HIS A 45 -17.80 31.33 -6.21
CA HIS A 45 -18.94 32.21 -6.02
C HIS A 45 -18.52 33.44 -5.20
N GLY A 46 -18.99 34.63 -5.59
CA GLY A 46 -18.75 35.88 -4.87
C GLY A 46 -17.54 36.68 -5.36
N ALA A 47 -16.83 36.21 -6.40
CA ALA A 47 -15.74 36.96 -7.04
C ALA A 47 -15.75 36.77 -8.55
N ASN A 48 -15.24 37.78 -9.29
CA ASN A 48 -14.95 37.63 -10.72
C ASN A 48 -13.60 36.97 -10.88
N MET A 49 -13.55 35.85 -11.62
CA MET A 49 -12.30 35.18 -11.93
C MET A 49 -11.44 36.04 -12.87
N GLY A 50 -10.43 36.71 -12.32
CA GLY A 50 -9.24 37.07 -13.08
C GLY A 50 -8.19 36.02 -12.75
N ILE A 51 -7.61 35.38 -13.69
CA ILE A 51 -6.49 34.43 -13.63
C ILE A 51 -6.55 33.46 -12.44
N VAL A 52 -7.08 32.27 -12.66
CA VAL A 52 -6.87 31.14 -11.75
C VAL A 52 -5.40 30.75 -11.86
N TYR A 53 -4.64 30.97 -10.81
CA TYR A 53 -3.30 30.38 -10.72
C TYR A 53 -3.49 28.86 -10.63
N GLN A 54 -2.81 28.16 -11.51
CA GLN A 54 -2.70 26.73 -11.40
C GLN A 54 -2.05 26.43 -10.04
N ILE A 55 -2.83 25.90 -9.10
CA ILE A 55 -2.27 25.45 -7.82
C ILE A 55 -1.49 24.19 -8.18
N GLU A 56 -0.18 24.30 -8.23
CA GLU A 56 0.68 23.12 -8.30
C GLU A 56 0.56 22.40 -6.95
N PHE A 57 -0.25 21.35 -6.92
CA PHE A 57 -0.21 20.40 -5.81
C PHE A 57 1.15 19.70 -5.87
N ASN A 58 2.00 20.02 -4.93
CA ASN A 58 3.22 19.25 -4.74
C ASN A 58 2.86 17.92 -4.05
N GLU A 59 3.73 16.93 -4.17
CA GLU A 59 3.55 15.61 -3.55
C GLU A 59 3.23 15.70 -2.05
N GLU A 60 3.77 16.71 -1.34
CA GLU A 60 3.52 16.96 0.08
C GLU A 60 2.07 17.38 0.39
N SER A 61 1.41 18.11 -0.52
CA SER A 61 0.02 18.53 -0.32
C SER A 61 -0.96 17.36 -0.45
N ILE A 62 -0.72 16.45 -1.38
CA ILE A 62 -1.54 15.26 -1.59
C ILE A 62 -1.34 14.27 -0.43
N ALA A 63 -0.11 14.09 0.00
CA ALA A 63 0.25 13.18 1.09
C ALA A 63 -0.47 13.50 2.40
N SER A 64 -0.82 14.76 2.65
CA SER A 64 -1.54 15.15 3.88
C SER A 64 -2.99 14.67 3.94
N PHE A 65 -3.57 14.23 2.83
CA PHE A 65 -4.97 13.77 2.75
C PHE A 65 -5.12 12.25 2.66
N LEU A 66 -4.05 11.54 2.33
CA LEU A 66 -4.08 10.08 2.27
C LEU A 66 -3.83 9.45 3.65
N PRO A 67 -4.45 8.31 3.98
CA PRO A 67 -4.00 7.50 5.10
C PRO A 67 -2.50 7.22 4.97
N GLN A 68 -1.78 7.24 6.09
CA GLN A 68 -0.32 7.09 6.10
C GLN A 68 0.18 5.85 5.34
N VAL A 69 -0.57 4.75 5.42
CA VAL A 69 -0.21 3.50 4.73
C VAL A 69 -0.33 3.63 3.21
N GLU A 70 -1.31 4.37 2.71
CA GLU A 70 -1.47 4.63 1.28
C GLU A 70 -0.35 5.54 0.76
N GLU A 71 -0.05 6.61 1.48
CA GLU A 71 1.10 7.46 1.19
C GLU A 71 2.38 6.64 1.10
N ASN A 72 2.61 5.73 2.04
CA ASN A 72 3.77 4.86 2.06
C ASN A 72 3.84 3.95 0.82
N ILE A 73 2.70 3.40 0.37
CA ILE A 73 2.63 2.60 -0.86
C ILE A 73 3.04 3.44 -2.07
N TYR A 74 2.48 4.65 -2.24
CA TYR A 74 2.84 5.53 -3.35
C TYR A 74 4.31 5.95 -3.34
N ARG A 75 4.88 6.23 -2.18
CA ARG A 75 6.30 6.56 -2.06
C ARG A 75 7.20 5.41 -2.46
N ILE A 76 6.86 4.16 -2.10
CA ILE A 76 7.60 2.97 -2.54
C ILE A 76 7.51 2.79 -4.06
N LEU A 77 6.33 2.97 -4.65
CA LEU A 77 6.12 2.86 -6.09
C LEU A 77 6.94 3.88 -6.88
N ASN A 78 7.08 5.09 -6.36
CA ASN A 78 7.89 6.15 -6.99
C ASN A 78 9.41 5.90 -6.80
N ASP A 79 9.83 5.50 -5.61
CA ASP A 79 11.22 5.11 -5.32
C ASP A 79 11.25 3.97 -4.30
N LYS A 80 11.54 2.75 -4.76
CA LYS A 80 11.61 1.58 -3.88
C LYS A 80 12.56 1.74 -2.69
N ARG A 81 13.55 2.63 -2.78
CA ARG A 81 14.49 2.89 -1.67
C ARG A 81 13.82 3.56 -0.47
N PHE A 82 12.63 4.14 -0.66
CA PHE A 82 11.88 4.75 0.42
C PHE A 82 11.51 3.74 1.52
N VAL A 83 11.31 2.47 1.15
CA VAL A 83 11.04 1.38 2.09
C VAL A 83 12.10 1.25 3.20
N TYR A 84 13.34 1.67 2.93
CA TYR A 84 14.42 1.60 3.92
C TYR A 84 14.30 2.64 5.05
N GLN A 85 13.44 3.64 4.89
CA GLN A 85 13.15 4.65 5.92
C GLN A 85 12.09 4.17 6.92
N PHE A 86 11.34 3.11 6.59
CA PHE A 86 10.29 2.60 7.44
C PHE A 86 10.83 1.92 8.69
N THR A 87 10.06 2.02 9.76
CA THR A 87 10.16 1.10 10.88
C THR A 87 9.66 -0.31 10.46
N PRO A 88 10.01 -1.37 11.18
CA PRO A 88 9.43 -2.69 10.91
C PRO A 88 7.90 -2.68 10.91
N GLY A 89 7.26 -1.98 11.87
CA GLY A 89 5.79 -1.90 11.96
C GLY A 89 5.16 -1.20 10.74
N GLU A 90 5.71 -0.09 10.27
CA GLU A 90 5.21 0.58 9.06
C GLU A 90 5.33 -0.32 7.82
N PHE A 91 6.37 -1.14 7.74
CA PHE A 91 6.52 -2.11 6.68
C PHE A 91 5.46 -3.23 6.77
N GLU A 92 5.18 -3.73 7.98
CA GLU A 92 4.13 -4.71 8.24
C GLU A 92 2.74 -4.17 7.86
N GLU A 93 2.43 -2.90 8.18
CA GLU A 93 1.18 -2.23 7.80
C GLU A 93 1.03 -2.11 6.28
N VAL A 94 2.10 -1.75 5.57
CA VAL A 94 2.11 -1.70 4.10
C VAL A 94 1.85 -3.08 3.50
N VAL A 95 2.53 -4.11 3.98
CA VAL A 95 2.32 -5.49 3.51
C VAL A 95 0.89 -5.94 3.81
N GLU A 96 0.37 -5.66 5.01
CA GLU A 96 -1.01 -5.98 5.38
C GLU A 96 -2.01 -5.36 4.42
N GLU A 97 -1.84 -4.06 4.12
CA GLU A 97 -2.73 -3.33 3.21
C GLU A 97 -2.70 -3.90 1.79
N VAL A 98 -1.52 -4.23 1.27
CA VAL A 98 -1.38 -4.87 -0.05
C VAL A 98 -2.15 -6.19 -0.11
N PHE A 99 -2.09 -7.02 0.93
CA PHE A 99 -2.85 -8.26 0.97
C PHE A 99 -4.36 -8.03 1.14
N LYS A 100 -4.79 -7.00 1.87
CA LYS A 100 -6.21 -6.60 1.94
C LYS A 100 -6.76 -6.26 0.56
N ARG A 101 -6.04 -5.45 -0.22
CA ARG A 101 -6.40 -5.07 -1.60
C ARG A 101 -6.44 -6.27 -2.56
N GLN A 102 -5.68 -7.33 -2.27
CA GLN A 102 -5.79 -8.61 -2.98
C GLN A 102 -7.00 -9.46 -2.54
N GLY A 103 -7.86 -8.93 -1.67
CA GLY A 103 -9.09 -9.57 -1.19
C GLY A 103 -8.87 -10.61 -0.07
N PHE A 104 -7.76 -10.48 0.68
CA PHE A 104 -7.56 -11.25 1.89
C PHE A 104 -8.15 -10.53 3.11
N GLN A 105 -8.68 -11.28 4.05
CA GLN A 105 -8.93 -10.80 5.40
C GLN A 105 -7.62 -10.96 6.19
N THR A 106 -7.13 -9.88 6.76
CA THR A 106 -5.81 -9.83 7.41
C THR A 106 -5.94 -9.47 8.88
N ARG A 107 -4.93 -9.86 9.65
CA ARG A 107 -4.77 -9.48 11.05
C ARG A 107 -3.29 -9.44 11.41
N LEU A 108 -2.82 -8.27 11.84
CA LEU A 108 -1.50 -8.12 12.45
C LEU A 108 -1.42 -8.90 13.77
N THR A 109 -0.31 -9.52 14.04
CA THR A 109 -0.04 -10.19 15.33
C THR A 109 0.65 -9.21 16.29
N PRO A 110 0.44 -9.35 17.61
CA PRO A 110 1.15 -8.50 18.57
C PRO A 110 2.67 -8.78 18.55
N GLN A 111 3.47 -7.73 18.42
CA GLN A 111 4.94 -7.80 18.32
C GLN A 111 5.65 -8.58 19.44
N THR A 112 5.03 -8.75 20.60
CA THR A 112 5.64 -9.39 21.77
C THR A 112 5.49 -10.91 21.82
N ARG A 113 4.64 -11.52 20.97
CA ARG A 113 4.35 -12.97 20.92
C ARG A 113 3.86 -13.40 19.54
N ASP A 114 4.54 -12.95 18.50
CA ASP A 114 4.19 -13.23 17.12
C ASP A 114 4.35 -14.70 16.71
N GLY A 115 5.19 -15.45 17.47
CA GLY A 115 5.46 -16.85 17.14
C GLY A 115 6.17 -17.04 15.81
N GLY A 116 6.87 -15.99 15.30
CA GLY A 116 7.57 -16.02 14.02
C GLY A 116 6.66 -15.77 12.82
N LYS A 117 5.62 -14.96 13.01
CA LYS A 117 4.73 -14.45 11.95
C LYS A 117 4.20 -13.08 12.37
N ASP A 118 4.11 -12.17 11.42
CA ASP A 118 3.66 -10.80 11.67
C ASP A 118 2.20 -10.59 11.25
N ILE A 119 1.74 -11.31 10.21
CA ILE A 119 0.38 -11.19 9.70
C ILE A 119 -0.23 -12.59 9.49
N ILE A 120 -1.48 -12.75 9.93
CA ILE A 120 -2.30 -13.91 9.59
C ILE A 120 -3.32 -13.46 8.56
N THR A 121 -3.39 -14.14 7.41
CA THR A 121 -4.35 -13.83 6.36
C THR A 121 -5.25 -15.02 6.07
N THR A 122 -6.50 -14.72 5.72
CA THR A 122 -7.47 -15.72 5.31
C THR A 122 -8.20 -15.27 4.04
N LYS A 123 -8.48 -16.22 3.15
CA LYS A 123 -9.29 -15.98 1.95
C LYS A 123 -10.17 -17.21 1.69
N SER A 124 -11.40 -17.00 1.25
CA SER A 124 -12.25 -18.10 0.80
C SER A 124 -11.93 -18.45 -0.66
N ILE A 125 -11.48 -19.67 -0.90
CA ILE A 125 -11.24 -20.20 -2.24
C ILE A 125 -12.21 -21.36 -2.47
N LEU A 126 -13.10 -21.21 -3.45
CA LEU A 126 -14.15 -22.20 -3.75
C LEU A 126 -15.00 -22.57 -2.51
N GLY A 127 -15.31 -21.58 -1.67
CA GLY A 127 -16.09 -21.77 -0.46
C GLY A 127 -15.33 -22.39 0.71
N ARG A 128 -14.01 -22.61 0.58
CA ARG A 128 -13.16 -23.14 1.65
C ARG A 128 -12.22 -22.07 2.16
N PRO A 129 -12.11 -21.88 3.48
CA PRO A 129 -11.14 -20.93 4.03
C PRO A 129 -9.72 -21.48 3.84
N VAL A 130 -8.83 -20.64 3.33
CA VAL A 130 -7.39 -20.88 3.28
C VAL A 130 -6.71 -19.88 4.18
N MET A 131 -5.71 -20.31 4.93
CA MET A 131 -4.96 -19.51 5.89
C MET A 131 -3.50 -19.42 5.45
N PHE A 132 -2.99 -18.19 5.37
CA PHE A 132 -1.58 -17.94 5.12
C PHE A 132 -0.96 -17.21 6.32
N LEU A 133 0.28 -17.54 6.62
CA LEU A 133 1.11 -16.86 7.62
C LEU A 133 2.13 -16.02 6.87
N ILE A 134 2.27 -14.75 7.25
CA ILE A 134 3.23 -13.85 6.60
C ILE A 134 4.23 -13.39 7.65
N GLU A 135 5.50 -13.47 7.32
CA GLU A 135 6.61 -12.91 8.06
C GLU A 135 7.21 -11.76 7.24
N CYS A 136 7.31 -10.58 7.83
CA CYS A 136 7.82 -9.37 7.22
C CYS A 136 9.25 -9.11 7.67
N LYS A 137 10.16 -8.86 6.73
CA LYS A 137 11.57 -8.56 7.02
C LYS A 137 11.99 -7.25 6.34
N ARG A 138 11.91 -6.14 7.09
CA ARG A 138 12.38 -4.85 6.62
C ARG A 138 13.91 -4.78 6.80
N TYR A 139 14.64 -5.16 5.76
CA TYR A 139 16.10 -5.15 5.70
C TYR A 139 16.60 -4.21 4.61
N ASN A 140 17.84 -3.72 4.74
CA ASN A 140 18.50 -2.98 3.67
C ASN A 140 18.86 -3.91 2.52
N GLU A 141 18.96 -3.37 1.30
CA GLU A 141 19.19 -4.10 0.07
C GLU A 141 20.34 -5.12 0.14
N MET A 142 21.44 -4.75 0.80
CA MET A 142 22.62 -5.61 0.93
C MET A 142 22.47 -6.74 1.95
N ASN A 143 21.44 -6.69 2.79
CA ASN A 143 21.22 -7.67 3.84
C ASN A 143 20.17 -8.69 3.41
N LYS A 144 20.60 -9.71 2.67
CA LYS A 144 19.74 -10.74 2.10
C LYS A 144 19.20 -11.70 3.16
N ILE A 145 17.98 -12.18 2.93
CA ILE A 145 17.32 -13.21 3.75
C ILE A 145 17.98 -14.56 3.50
N GLY A 146 18.50 -15.16 4.55
CA GLY A 146 19.11 -16.51 4.52
C GLY A 146 18.11 -17.64 4.65
N VAL A 147 18.56 -18.85 4.36
CA VAL A 147 17.74 -20.08 4.40
C VAL A 147 17.23 -20.39 5.80
N ASP A 148 17.93 -19.94 6.86
CA ASP A 148 17.53 -20.23 8.26
C ASP A 148 16.20 -19.57 8.60
N ILE A 149 15.97 -18.30 8.13
CA ILE A 149 14.69 -17.60 8.32
C ILE A 149 13.58 -18.36 7.57
N VAL A 150 13.85 -18.80 6.34
CA VAL A 150 12.87 -19.55 5.53
C VAL A 150 12.49 -20.86 6.21
N ARG A 151 13.48 -21.60 6.75
CA ARG A 151 13.25 -22.84 7.50
C ARG A 151 12.48 -22.61 8.80
N ALA A 152 12.76 -21.52 9.50
CA ALA A 152 12.04 -21.18 10.73
C ALA A 152 10.54 -20.97 10.44
N LEU A 153 10.20 -20.15 9.45
CA LEU A 153 8.80 -19.94 9.07
C LEU A 153 8.12 -21.20 8.52
N TYR A 154 8.84 -22.03 7.76
CA TYR A 154 8.34 -23.34 7.34
C TYR A 154 7.98 -24.23 8.53
N GLY A 155 8.79 -24.20 9.60
CA GLY A 155 8.48 -24.89 10.84
C GLY A 155 7.20 -24.38 11.50
N VAL A 156 7.00 -23.07 11.55
CA VAL A 156 5.78 -22.43 12.08
C VAL A 156 4.56 -22.83 11.23
N GLN A 157 4.65 -22.75 9.89
CA GLN A 157 3.59 -23.15 8.97
C GLN A 157 3.13 -24.59 9.23
N THR A 158 4.10 -25.50 9.39
CA THR A 158 3.82 -26.91 9.65
C THR A 158 3.16 -27.11 11.02
N ALA A 159 3.67 -26.47 12.06
CA ALA A 159 3.13 -26.55 13.42
C ALA A 159 1.70 -26.00 13.53
N GLU A 160 1.41 -24.89 12.86
CA GLU A 160 0.09 -24.25 12.87
C GLU A 160 -0.87 -24.81 11.81
N ARG A 161 -0.39 -25.68 10.94
CA ARG A 161 -1.18 -26.28 9.85
C ARG A 161 -1.79 -25.23 8.93
N ALA A 162 -1.07 -24.13 8.71
CA ALA A 162 -1.48 -23.15 7.73
C ALA A 162 -1.38 -23.73 6.32
N ASN A 163 -2.19 -23.23 5.39
CA ASN A 163 -2.15 -23.69 4.00
C ASN A 163 -0.83 -23.29 3.34
N LYS A 164 -0.30 -22.10 3.69
CA LYS A 164 0.96 -21.60 3.15
C LYS A 164 1.60 -20.60 4.12
N ALA A 165 2.91 -20.45 4.02
CA ALA A 165 3.64 -19.34 4.64
C ALA A 165 4.28 -18.47 3.54
N ILE A 166 4.45 -17.19 3.84
CA ILE A 166 5.00 -16.21 2.90
C ILE A 166 6.01 -15.37 3.68
N ILE A 167 7.23 -15.22 3.14
CA ILE A 167 8.16 -14.19 3.61
C ILE A 167 8.09 -13.03 2.64
N VAL A 168 7.84 -11.84 3.17
CA VAL A 168 7.89 -10.58 2.42
C VAL A 168 9.06 -9.77 2.94
N THR A 169 9.95 -9.34 2.06
CA THR A 169 11.12 -8.55 2.46
C THR A 169 11.31 -7.30 1.60
N SER A 170 11.85 -6.25 2.22
CA SER A 170 12.35 -5.06 1.53
C SER A 170 13.73 -5.27 0.88
N SER A 171 14.30 -6.47 0.99
CA SER A 171 15.58 -6.86 0.42
C SER A 171 15.40 -8.01 -0.60
N TYR A 172 16.39 -8.88 -0.69
CA TYR A 172 16.41 -10.06 -1.57
C TYR A 172 16.71 -11.32 -0.78
N PHE A 173 16.58 -12.47 -1.42
CA PHE A 173 16.87 -13.78 -0.84
C PHE A 173 18.22 -14.30 -1.32
N THR A 174 18.88 -15.11 -0.49
CA THR A 174 20.05 -15.88 -0.91
C THR A 174 19.63 -17.03 -1.82
N GLU A 175 20.56 -17.56 -2.63
CA GLU A 175 20.29 -18.71 -3.50
C GLU A 175 19.85 -19.96 -2.72
N ASP A 176 20.39 -20.17 -1.51
CA ASP A 176 20.00 -21.30 -0.67
C ASP A 176 18.57 -21.13 -0.12
N ALA A 177 18.16 -19.90 0.20
CA ALA A 177 16.79 -19.58 0.60
C ALA A 177 15.81 -19.87 -0.55
N GLN A 178 16.12 -19.38 -1.75
CA GLN A 178 15.30 -19.60 -2.95
C GLN A 178 15.20 -21.10 -3.29
N ARG A 179 16.32 -21.82 -3.26
CA ARG A 179 16.36 -23.26 -3.52
C ARG A 179 15.53 -24.06 -2.53
N PHE A 180 15.57 -23.71 -1.25
CA PHE A 180 14.75 -24.36 -0.24
C PHE A 180 13.25 -24.07 -0.46
N ALA A 181 12.89 -22.83 -0.74
CA ALA A 181 11.49 -22.46 -1.00
C ALA A 181 10.95 -23.17 -2.25
N GLU A 182 11.73 -23.27 -3.34
CA GLU A 182 11.32 -24.00 -4.54
C GLU A 182 11.06 -25.50 -4.26
N GLN A 183 11.85 -26.12 -3.39
CA GLN A 183 11.59 -27.49 -2.95
C GLN A 183 10.30 -27.64 -2.14
N GLN A 184 9.85 -26.57 -1.51
CA GLN A 184 8.66 -26.50 -0.65
C GLN A 184 7.59 -25.55 -1.20
N LYS A 185 7.55 -25.29 -2.50
CA LYS A 185 6.72 -24.27 -3.17
C LYS A 185 5.22 -24.38 -2.94
N THR A 186 4.72 -25.52 -2.52
CA THR A 186 3.31 -25.68 -2.11
C THR A 186 3.02 -25.12 -0.74
N LEU A 187 4.03 -24.95 0.10
CA LEU A 187 3.91 -24.58 1.52
C LEU A 187 4.54 -23.25 1.87
N ILE A 188 5.50 -22.76 1.07
CA ILE A 188 6.17 -21.49 1.34
C ILE A 188 6.45 -20.73 0.04
N ASP A 189 6.20 -19.41 0.07
CA ASP A 189 6.55 -18.46 -0.99
C ASP A 189 7.48 -17.37 -0.45
N LEU A 190 8.27 -16.81 -1.33
CA LEU A 190 9.18 -15.70 -1.05
C LEU A 190 8.84 -14.53 -1.95
N PHE A 191 8.58 -13.38 -1.34
CA PHE A 191 8.38 -12.11 -2.04
C PHE A 191 9.48 -11.14 -1.64
N ASP A 192 10.36 -10.83 -2.56
CA ASP A 192 11.35 -9.77 -2.42
C ASP A 192 10.73 -8.39 -2.71
N ILE A 193 11.55 -7.34 -2.65
CA ILE A 193 11.06 -5.98 -2.88
C ILE A 193 10.48 -5.79 -4.28
N ASP A 194 11.03 -6.44 -5.29
CA ASP A 194 10.54 -6.29 -6.66
C ASP A 194 9.21 -7.06 -6.86
N ASP A 195 9.01 -8.16 -6.15
CA ASP A 195 7.74 -8.89 -6.13
C ASP A 195 6.67 -8.14 -5.33
N LEU A 196 7.05 -7.50 -4.21
CA LEU A 196 6.14 -6.66 -3.44
C LEU A 196 5.63 -5.46 -4.26
N ILE A 197 6.52 -4.81 -5.03
CA ILE A 197 6.14 -3.71 -5.93
C ILE A 197 5.12 -4.18 -6.96
N LYS A 198 5.33 -5.33 -7.62
CA LYS A 198 4.35 -5.90 -8.56
C LYS A 198 3.00 -6.18 -7.90
N LEU A 199 3.00 -6.64 -6.64
CA LEU A 199 1.76 -6.84 -5.89
C LEU A 199 1.05 -5.50 -5.60
N MET A 200 1.79 -4.44 -5.27
CA MET A 200 1.26 -3.10 -5.10
C MET A 200 0.62 -2.58 -6.39
N GLU A 201 1.34 -2.65 -7.51
CA GLU A 201 0.84 -2.24 -8.84
C GLU A 201 -0.45 -2.98 -9.21
N ASN A 202 -0.48 -4.31 -9.03
CA ASN A 202 -1.65 -5.13 -9.29
C ASN A 202 -2.82 -4.77 -8.35
N SER A 203 -2.55 -4.38 -7.10
CA SER A 203 -3.58 -4.01 -6.14
C SER A 203 -4.31 -2.73 -6.57
N ILE A 204 -3.59 -1.76 -7.10
CA ILE A 204 -4.14 -0.51 -7.61
C ILE A 204 -4.99 -0.76 -8.87
N GLN A 205 -4.52 -1.60 -9.79
CA GLN A 205 -5.28 -1.94 -11.01
C GLN A 205 -6.60 -2.69 -10.70
N ASN A 206 -6.61 -3.54 -9.68
CA ASN A 206 -7.81 -4.28 -9.28
C ASN A 206 -8.88 -3.38 -8.66
N GLU A 207 -8.51 -2.31 -7.99
CA GLU A 207 -9.45 -1.30 -7.49
C GLU A 207 -10.12 -0.55 -8.63
N GLN A 208 -9.42 -0.31 -9.74
CA GLN A 208 -9.95 0.36 -10.93
C GLN A 208 -10.84 -0.55 -11.80
N GLY A 209 -10.68 -1.86 -11.76
CA GLY A 209 -11.43 -2.83 -12.57
C GLY A 209 -12.75 -3.31 -11.97
N ASN A 210 -13.09 -2.90 -10.75
CA ASN A 210 -14.32 -3.29 -10.06
C ASN A 210 -15.44 -2.23 -10.14
N PHE A 211 -15.38 -1.32 -11.10
CA PHE A 211 -16.42 -0.32 -11.39
C PHE A 211 -17.11 -0.60 -12.72
#